data_ad6129ed40b4c934ce782784c89fb323
#
_entry.id   ad6129ed40b4c934ce782784c89fb323
#
_cell.length_a   1.000
_cell.length_b   1.000
_cell.length_c   1.000
_cell.angle_alpha   90.00
_cell.angle_beta   90.00
_cell.angle_gamma   90.00
#
_symmetry.space_group_name_H-M   'P 1'
#
loop_
_entity.id
_entity.type
_entity.pdbx_description
1 polymer ?
#
loop_
_entity_poly.entity_id
_entity_poly.type
_entity_poly.pdbx_seq_one_letter_code
_entity_poly.pdbx_strand_id
1 'polypeptide(L)'
;MTTNDRSVPPPSVDSVAESSAPEERPETAPELLPVTRVMTERERWRRAVTIGLFAYVVSRICVLSGAVVRAAQMVIDQREANEPEDGAVDLITRVFTSWDVRWYLELVRLGYPDRIPANITYEQTEARAAFFPMYPGAVRALDAILPGGDTVAALVLNFVLGAICVVLVGLLARRVYSSTVAARAMVLFA
;
A
#
# COMPACT_ATOMS: atom_id res chain seq x y z
N MET A 1 -26.45 -76.98 -10.35
CA MET A 1 -27.85 -77.22 -10.76
C MET A 1 -28.52 -75.87 -10.77
N THR A 2 -28.92 -75.27 -11.83
CA THR A 2 -29.35 -75.58 -13.17
C THR A 2 -29.09 -74.39 -14.08
N THR A 3 -28.45 -74.70 -15.21
CA THR A 3 -28.32 -73.83 -16.38
C THR A 3 -29.69 -73.46 -16.93
N ASN A 4 -29.88 -72.21 -17.34
CA ASN A 4 -30.94 -71.83 -18.27
C ASN A 4 -30.32 -70.97 -19.40
N ASP A 5 -29.94 -71.71 -20.44
CA ASP A 5 -29.57 -71.22 -21.74
C ASP A 5 -30.84 -70.75 -22.48
N ARG A 6 -30.92 -69.48 -22.90
CA ARG A 6 -31.89 -69.00 -23.87
C ARG A 6 -31.20 -68.29 -24.98
N SER A 7 -30.89 -69.09 -26.01
CA SER A 7 -30.52 -68.66 -27.37
C SER A 7 -31.70 -67.82 -27.97
N VAL A 8 -31.40 -66.59 -28.35
CA VAL A 8 -32.27 -65.74 -29.16
C VAL A 8 -31.72 -65.74 -30.58
N PRO A 9 -32.54 -66.04 -31.60
CA PRO A 9 -32.14 -66.00 -33.00
C PRO A 9 -31.90 -64.56 -33.53
N PRO A 10 -31.07 -64.40 -34.57
CA PRO A 10 -30.78 -63.13 -35.17
C PRO A 10 -31.94 -62.65 -36.06
N PRO A 11 -32.24 -61.37 -36.12
CA PRO A 11 -33.18 -60.80 -37.10
C PRO A 11 -32.53 -60.66 -38.46
N SER A 12 -33.33 -60.98 -39.47
CA SER A 12 -33.05 -61.00 -40.91
C SER A 12 -32.65 -59.61 -41.44
N VAL A 13 -31.68 -59.63 -42.32
CA VAL A 13 -31.25 -58.52 -43.17
C VAL A 13 -32.23 -58.31 -44.29
N ASP A 14 -32.94 -57.23 -44.34
CA ASP A 14 -33.56 -56.78 -45.61
C ASP A 14 -33.19 -55.26 -45.81
N SER A 15 -32.55 -55.12 -46.97
CA SER A 15 -32.12 -53.95 -47.62
C SER A 15 -33.17 -52.82 -47.71
N VAL A 16 -32.80 -51.61 -47.37
CA VAL A 16 -33.19 -50.42 -48.12
C VAL A 16 -31.96 -49.48 -48.18
N ALA A 17 -31.37 -49.44 -49.34
CA ALA A 17 -30.42 -48.42 -49.71
C ALA A 17 -31.21 -47.11 -49.92
N GLU A 18 -31.06 -46.17 -49.02
CA GLU A 18 -31.45 -44.78 -49.27
C GLU A 18 -30.23 -43.89 -49.16
N SER A 19 -29.74 -43.54 -50.35
CA SER A 19 -28.69 -42.58 -50.62
C SER A 19 -29.07 -41.21 -50.10
N SER A 20 -28.63 -40.89 -48.87
CA SER A 20 -28.59 -39.50 -48.40
C SER A 20 -27.16 -39.00 -48.58
N ALA A 21 -27.00 -38.07 -49.51
CA ALA A 21 -25.80 -37.31 -49.66
C ALA A 21 -25.43 -36.63 -48.30
N PRO A 22 -24.17 -36.57 -47.91
CA PRO A 22 -23.79 -35.86 -46.72
C PRO A 22 -24.07 -34.38 -46.91
N GLU A 23 -25.04 -33.86 -46.14
CA GLU A 23 -25.29 -32.45 -46.01
C GLU A 23 -23.99 -31.78 -45.49
N GLU A 24 -23.24 -31.13 -46.34
CA GLU A 24 -22.08 -30.32 -45.99
C GLU A 24 -22.54 -29.27 -45.00
N ARG A 25 -22.36 -29.58 -43.73
CA ARG A 25 -22.52 -28.61 -42.63
C ARG A 25 -21.51 -27.48 -42.91
N PRO A 26 -21.97 -26.23 -43.09
CA PRO A 26 -21.04 -25.12 -43.35
C PRO A 26 -20.01 -25.11 -42.22
N GLU A 27 -18.76 -25.29 -42.63
CA GLU A 27 -17.59 -25.19 -41.75
C GLU A 27 -17.62 -23.79 -41.11
N THR A 28 -18.22 -23.73 -39.91
CA THR A 28 -18.25 -22.51 -39.09
C THR A 28 -16.78 -22.14 -38.91
N ALA A 29 -16.40 -21.03 -39.57
CA ALA A 29 -15.07 -20.46 -39.44
C ALA A 29 -14.74 -20.39 -37.95
N PRO A 30 -13.55 -20.82 -37.51
CA PRO A 30 -13.19 -20.80 -36.10
C PRO A 30 -13.36 -19.37 -35.59
N GLU A 31 -14.32 -19.19 -34.68
CA GLU A 31 -14.50 -17.95 -33.96
C GLU A 31 -13.15 -17.61 -33.31
N LEU A 32 -12.46 -16.63 -33.89
CA LEU A 32 -11.18 -16.13 -33.39
C LEU A 32 -11.43 -15.57 -31.99
N LEU A 33 -11.30 -16.45 -30.99
CA LEU A 33 -11.31 -16.02 -29.60
C LEU A 33 -10.31 -14.86 -29.46
N PRO A 34 -10.71 -13.76 -28.81
CA PRO A 34 -9.83 -12.62 -28.67
C PRO A 34 -8.54 -13.09 -28.01
N VAL A 35 -7.42 -12.94 -28.73
CA VAL A 35 -6.08 -13.27 -28.24
C VAL A 35 -5.85 -12.45 -26.98
N THR A 36 -6.14 -13.03 -25.82
CA THR A 36 -5.89 -12.41 -24.52
C THR A 36 -4.39 -12.15 -24.43
N ARG A 37 -3.99 -10.90 -24.60
CA ARG A 37 -2.59 -10.49 -24.53
C ARG A 37 -1.99 -10.92 -23.19
N VAL A 38 -1.14 -11.94 -23.20
CA VAL A 38 -0.44 -12.40 -22.01
C VAL A 38 0.57 -11.31 -21.59
N MET A 39 0.32 -10.67 -20.45
CA MET A 39 1.22 -9.64 -19.92
C MET A 39 2.58 -10.25 -19.59
N THR A 40 3.65 -9.58 -19.98
CA THR A 40 5.00 -9.96 -19.58
C THR A 40 5.19 -9.80 -18.07
N GLU A 41 6.16 -10.53 -17.50
CA GLU A 41 6.48 -10.40 -16.06
C GLU A 41 6.90 -8.96 -15.70
N ARG A 42 7.58 -8.27 -16.59
CA ARG A 42 7.95 -6.86 -16.41
C ARG A 42 6.73 -5.94 -16.37
N GLU A 43 5.75 -6.16 -17.22
CA GLU A 43 4.48 -5.39 -17.23
C GLU A 43 3.68 -5.64 -15.95
N ARG A 44 3.58 -6.90 -15.52
CA ARG A 44 2.94 -7.27 -14.23
C ARG A 44 3.60 -6.57 -13.06
N TRP A 45 4.94 -6.56 -13.00
CA TRP A 45 5.69 -5.88 -11.96
C TRP A 45 5.44 -4.35 -11.96
N ARG A 46 5.55 -3.71 -13.12
CA ARG A 46 5.28 -2.26 -13.22
C ARG A 46 3.87 -1.93 -12.75
N ARG A 47 2.88 -2.70 -13.17
CA ARG A 47 1.49 -2.53 -12.71
C ARG A 47 1.36 -2.72 -11.20
N ALA A 48 2.03 -3.72 -10.62
CA ALA A 48 2.04 -3.96 -9.19
C ALA A 48 2.60 -2.75 -8.41
N VAL A 49 3.74 -2.19 -8.85
CA VAL A 49 4.33 -0.99 -8.24
C VAL A 49 3.40 0.22 -8.35
N THR A 50 2.81 0.45 -9.53
CA THR A 50 1.85 1.56 -9.71
C THR A 50 0.66 1.43 -8.76
N ILE A 51 0.06 0.24 -8.64
CA ILE A 51 -1.06 0.00 -7.73
C ILE A 51 -0.64 0.21 -6.26
N GLY A 52 0.50 -0.31 -5.86
CA GLY A 52 1.01 -0.14 -4.49
C GLY A 52 1.30 1.32 -4.13
N LEU A 53 1.96 2.06 -5.02
CA LEU A 53 2.21 3.49 -4.81
C LEU A 53 0.93 4.32 -4.84
N PHE A 54 -0.03 3.98 -5.69
CA PHE A 54 -1.33 4.63 -5.69
C PHE A 54 -2.07 4.41 -4.36
N ALA A 55 -2.12 3.17 -3.87
CA ALA A 55 -2.68 2.85 -2.56
C ALA A 55 -1.98 3.62 -1.43
N TYR A 56 -0.65 3.76 -1.51
CA TYR A 56 0.12 4.56 -0.56
C TYR A 56 -0.30 6.03 -0.57
N VAL A 57 -0.43 6.65 -1.74
CA VAL A 57 -0.89 8.05 -1.84
C VAL A 57 -2.29 8.21 -1.27
N VAL A 58 -3.22 7.30 -1.60
CA VAL A 58 -4.59 7.32 -1.05
C VAL A 58 -4.56 7.22 0.47
N SER A 59 -3.76 6.32 1.03
CA SER A 59 -3.57 6.19 2.49
C SER A 59 -3.06 7.51 3.11
N ARG A 60 -2.11 8.19 2.48
CA ARG A 60 -1.62 9.50 2.97
C ARG A 60 -2.70 10.58 2.93
N ILE A 61 -3.53 10.59 1.89
CA ILE A 61 -4.69 11.51 1.82
C ILE A 61 -5.67 11.21 2.97
N CYS A 62 -5.95 9.96 3.28
CA CYS A 62 -6.78 9.59 4.43
C CYS A 62 -6.19 10.09 5.76
N VAL A 63 -4.86 9.96 5.95
CA VAL A 63 -4.17 10.46 7.15
C VAL A 63 -4.28 12.00 7.25
N LEU A 64 -4.06 12.72 6.14
CA LEU A 64 -4.22 14.17 6.08
C LEU A 64 -5.67 14.59 6.40
N SER A 65 -6.66 13.88 5.85
CA SER A 65 -8.06 14.13 6.14
C SER A 65 -8.38 13.94 7.63
N GLY A 66 -7.83 12.88 8.24
CA GLY A 66 -7.95 12.65 9.68
C GLY A 66 -7.31 13.78 10.52
N ALA A 67 -6.16 14.29 10.09
CA ALA A 67 -5.51 15.42 10.75
C ALA A 67 -6.36 16.71 10.67
N VAL A 68 -7.00 16.97 9.53
CA VAL A 68 -7.92 18.10 9.36
C VAL A 68 -9.14 17.97 10.28
N VAL A 69 -9.73 16.76 10.35
CA VAL A 69 -10.86 16.50 11.28
C VAL A 69 -10.42 16.72 12.73
N ARG A 70 -9.23 16.24 13.12
CA ARG A 70 -8.72 16.44 14.48
C ARG A 70 -8.45 17.92 14.76
N ALA A 71 -7.89 18.65 13.82
CA ALA A 71 -7.69 20.11 13.95
C ALA A 71 -9.03 20.85 14.13
N ALA A 72 -10.07 20.47 13.37
CA ALA A 72 -11.41 21.03 13.53
C ALA A 72 -12.02 20.74 14.91
N GLN A 73 -11.79 19.55 15.47
CA GLN A 73 -12.19 19.24 16.84
C GLN A 73 -11.46 20.13 17.86
N MET A 74 -10.15 20.39 17.66
CA MET A 74 -9.37 21.25 18.54
C MET A 74 -9.92 22.69 18.55
N VAL A 75 -10.42 23.22 17.42
CA VAL A 75 -11.10 24.53 17.37
C VAL A 75 -12.35 24.53 18.24
N ILE A 76 -13.15 23.45 18.20
CA ILE A 76 -14.36 23.34 19.02
C ILE A 76 -13.99 23.30 20.51
N ASP A 77 -12.97 22.47 20.85
CA ASP A 77 -12.47 22.34 22.22
C ASP A 77 -12.00 23.71 22.76
N GLN A 78 -11.28 24.52 21.96
CA GLN A 78 -10.82 25.86 22.33
C GLN A 78 -11.98 26.83 22.54
N ARG A 79 -13.02 26.81 21.69
CA ARG A 79 -14.21 27.59 21.83
C ARG A 79 -14.98 27.30 23.13
N GLU A 80 -15.13 26.00 23.43
CA GLU A 80 -15.81 25.58 24.67
C GLU A 80 -15.01 25.99 25.91
N ALA A 81 -13.67 25.98 25.83
CA ALA A 81 -12.78 26.44 26.91
C ALA A 81 -12.64 27.94 26.99
N ASN A 82 -13.25 28.76 26.10
CA ASN A 82 -13.07 30.19 26.01
C ASN A 82 -11.62 30.64 25.80
N GLU A 83 -10.83 29.78 25.11
CA GLU A 83 -9.45 30.02 24.73
C GLU A 83 -9.36 30.72 23.36
N PRO A 84 -8.28 31.49 23.08
CA PRO A 84 -8.05 32.06 21.76
C PRO A 84 -7.91 30.95 20.71
N GLU A 85 -8.56 31.16 19.55
CA GLU A 85 -8.48 30.19 18.44
C GLU A 85 -7.11 30.29 17.75
N ASP A 86 -6.41 29.15 17.69
CA ASP A 86 -5.19 29.00 16.89
C ASP A 86 -5.51 28.94 15.39
N GLY A 87 -4.56 29.34 14.55
CA GLY A 87 -4.70 29.22 13.09
C GLY A 87 -4.83 27.78 12.62
N ALA A 88 -5.59 27.54 11.55
CA ALA A 88 -5.81 26.19 11.02
C ALA A 88 -4.49 25.46 10.70
N VAL A 89 -3.48 26.17 10.17
CA VAL A 89 -2.16 25.61 9.87
C VAL A 89 -1.43 25.18 11.14
N ASP A 90 -1.52 25.99 12.21
CA ASP A 90 -0.89 25.71 13.49
C ASP A 90 -1.52 24.48 14.15
N LEU A 91 -2.84 24.36 14.09
CA LEU A 91 -3.56 23.19 14.62
C LEU A 91 -3.22 21.91 13.85
N ILE A 92 -3.19 21.96 12.52
CA ILE A 92 -2.76 20.80 11.71
C ILE A 92 -1.32 20.44 12.03
N THR A 93 -0.43 21.42 12.12
CA THR A 93 0.98 21.20 12.49
C THR A 93 1.09 20.56 13.87
N ARG A 94 0.30 21.02 14.86
CA ARG A 94 0.24 20.43 16.20
C ARG A 94 -0.19 18.97 16.19
N VAL A 95 -1.15 18.58 15.32
CA VAL A 95 -1.53 17.17 15.15
C VAL A 95 -0.34 16.32 14.70
N PHE A 96 0.43 16.80 13.72
CA PHE A 96 1.59 16.07 13.18
C PHE A 96 2.83 16.13 14.06
N THR A 97 2.95 17.12 14.94
CA THR A 97 4.09 17.28 15.86
C THR A 97 3.80 16.81 17.29
N SER A 98 2.66 16.12 17.48
CA SER A 98 2.31 15.52 18.76
C SER A 98 3.16 14.30 19.11
N TRP A 99 3.15 13.88 20.38
CA TRP A 99 3.87 12.70 20.89
C TRP A 99 5.39 12.81 20.68
N ASP A 100 6.02 11.75 20.27
CA ASP A 100 7.47 11.66 20.11
C ASP A 100 8.06 12.53 19.00
N VAL A 101 7.24 12.97 18.04
CA VAL A 101 7.70 13.82 16.93
C VAL A 101 8.31 15.12 17.43
N ARG A 102 7.76 15.69 18.50
CA ARG A 102 8.33 16.91 19.12
C ARG A 102 9.80 16.72 19.53
N TRP A 103 10.17 15.56 20.07
CA TRP A 103 11.53 15.27 20.48
C TRP A 103 12.50 15.17 19.31
N TYR A 104 12.03 14.56 18.22
CA TYR A 104 12.81 14.51 16.98
C TYR A 104 13.03 15.90 16.39
N LEU A 105 12.00 16.76 16.38
CA LEU A 105 12.13 18.14 15.89
C LEU A 105 12.99 19.00 16.82
N GLU A 106 12.94 18.80 18.13
CA GLU A 106 13.86 19.45 19.07
C GLU A 106 15.31 19.04 18.80
N LEU A 107 15.58 17.77 18.48
CA LEU A 107 16.91 17.32 18.07
C LEU A 107 17.38 17.96 16.76
N VAL A 108 16.46 18.17 15.81
CA VAL A 108 16.77 18.90 14.57
C VAL A 108 17.16 20.33 14.87
N ARG A 109 16.46 21.02 15.77
CA ARG A 109 16.69 22.44 16.10
C ARG A 109 17.88 22.65 17.02
N LEU A 110 17.94 21.91 18.12
CA LEU A 110 18.85 22.14 19.24
C LEU A 110 20.05 21.17 19.28
N GLY A 111 19.97 20.04 18.55
CA GLY A 111 20.97 18.99 18.64
C GLY A 111 20.88 18.15 19.93
N TYR A 112 21.86 17.29 20.12
CA TYR A 112 21.97 16.49 21.33
C TYR A 112 22.44 17.33 22.51
N PRO A 113 22.04 17.00 23.76
CA PRO A 113 22.54 17.68 24.93
C PRO A 113 24.03 17.39 25.12
N ASP A 114 24.83 18.42 25.48
CA ASP A 114 26.29 18.29 25.66
C ASP A 114 26.65 17.42 26.87
N ARG A 115 25.75 17.27 27.82
CA ARG A 115 25.93 16.43 29.01
C ARG A 115 24.67 15.67 29.31
N ILE A 116 24.85 14.39 29.64
CA ILE A 116 23.79 13.53 30.18
C ILE A 116 24.01 13.56 31.71
N PRO A 117 23.04 14.03 32.50
CA PRO A 117 23.17 14.03 33.97
C PRO A 117 23.37 12.62 34.51
N ALA A 118 24.16 12.50 35.57
CA ALA A 118 24.46 11.22 36.23
C ALA A 118 23.21 10.58 36.86
N ASN A 119 22.23 11.37 37.25
CA ASN A 119 20.92 10.93 37.72
C ASN A 119 19.91 11.12 36.63
N ILE A 120 19.39 10.00 36.09
CA ILE A 120 18.27 10.04 35.12
C ILE A 120 17.02 10.47 35.90
N THR A 121 16.89 11.75 36.11
CA THR A 121 15.62 12.34 36.44
C THR A 121 14.86 12.43 35.10
N TYR A 122 13.57 12.04 35.07
CA TYR A 122 12.72 12.10 33.90
C TYR A 122 12.45 13.55 33.42
N GLU A 123 13.46 14.40 33.44
CA GLU A 123 13.36 15.73 32.90
C GLU A 123 13.30 15.68 31.37
N GLN A 124 12.33 16.37 30.82
CA GLN A 124 12.00 16.34 29.39
C GLN A 124 13.18 16.72 28.49
N THR A 125 14.11 17.54 28.97
CA THR A 125 15.33 17.96 28.25
C THR A 125 16.30 16.80 27.98
N GLU A 126 16.24 15.74 28.76
CA GLU A 126 17.13 14.58 28.65
C GLU A 126 16.58 13.47 27.76
N ALA A 127 15.26 13.44 27.53
CA ALA A 127 14.60 12.46 26.67
C ALA A 127 15.17 12.48 25.23
N ARG A 128 15.69 13.62 24.78
CA ARG A 128 16.32 13.76 23.46
C ARG A 128 17.52 12.84 23.26
N ALA A 129 18.27 12.56 24.31
CA ALA A 129 19.45 11.67 24.25
C ALA A 129 19.10 10.22 23.87
N ALA A 130 17.85 9.79 24.07
CA ALA A 130 17.39 8.43 23.79
C ALA A 130 17.13 8.16 22.30
N PHE A 131 17.02 9.19 21.47
CA PHE A 131 16.64 9.05 20.06
C PHE A 131 17.86 8.90 19.14
N PHE A 132 17.76 8.02 18.14
CA PHE A 132 18.83 7.79 17.18
C PHE A 132 19.08 9.00 16.27
N PRO A 133 20.36 9.35 15.99
CA PRO A 133 20.73 10.57 15.27
C PRO A 133 20.40 10.56 13.77
N MET A 134 20.19 9.40 13.16
CA MET A 134 20.05 9.28 11.70
C MET A 134 18.81 10.02 11.19
N TYR A 135 17.66 9.87 11.85
CA TYR A 135 16.44 10.54 11.42
C TYR A 135 16.49 12.07 11.61
N PRO A 136 16.82 12.63 12.78
CA PRO A 136 17.00 14.08 12.93
C PRO A 136 18.05 14.66 12.01
N GLY A 137 19.16 13.94 11.77
CA GLY A 137 20.21 14.35 10.83
C GLY A 137 19.69 14.42 9.38
N ALA A 138 18.90 13.45 8.95
CA ALA A 138 18.29 13.45 7.62
C ALA A 138 17.26 14.58 7.46
N VAL A 139 16.41 14.82 8.49
CA VAL A 139 15.47 15.94 8.50
C VAL A 139 16.22 17.27 8.40
N ARG A 140 17.26 17.47 9.20
CA ARG A 140 18.08 18.70 9.18
C ARG A 140 18.74 18.95 7.83
N ALA A 141 19.27 17.89 7.20
CA ALA A 141 19.85 17.99 5.86
C ALA A 141 18.80 18.37 4.81
N LEU A 142 17.58 17.85 4.94
CA LEU A 142 16.49 18.14 4.03
C LEU A 142 15.91 19.55 4.26
N ASP A 143 15.80 19.99 5.51
CA ASP A 143 15.36 21.33 5.90
C ASP A 143 16.28 22.43 5.36
N ALA A 144 17.58 22.14 5.24
CA ALA A 144 18.55 23.06 4.63
C ALA A 144 18.29 23.33 3.13
N ILE A 145 17.51 22.47 2.46
CA ILE A 145 17.28 22.53 1.01
C ILE A 145 15.82 22.86 0.68
N LEU A 146 14.87 22.40 1.53
CA LEU A 146 13.44 22.60 1.30
C LEU A 146 12.92 23.85 2.02
N PRO A 147 12.05 24.63 1.36
CA PRO A 147 11.32 25.68 2.05
C PRO A 147 10.21 25.07 2.93
N GLY A 148 9.90 25.72 4.06
CA GLY A 148 8.78 25.34 4.93
C GLY A 148 9.17 24.83 6.31
N GLY A 149 10.47 24.74 6.60
CA GLY A 149 11.01 24.39 7.91
C GLY A 149 11.02 22.89 8.21
N ASP A 150 11.53 22.58 9.37
CA ASP A 150 11.82 21.21 9.83
C ASP A 150 10.61 20.27 9.82
N THR A 151 9.42 20.77 10.12
CA THR A 151 8.19 19.97 10.10
C THR A 151 7.85 19.52 8.67
N VAL A 152 7.97 20.42 7.68
CA VAL A 152 7.74 20.10 6.28
C VAL A 152 8.81 19.11 5.79
N ALA A 153 10.07 19.35 6.14
CA ALA A 153 11.16 18.44 5.82
C ALA A 153 10.94 17.03 6.40
N ALA A 154 10.48 16.93 7.65
CA ALA A 154 10.13 15.67 8.29
C ALA A 154 8.97 14.94 7.58
N LEU A 155 7.91 15.66 7.21
CA LEU A 155 6.77 15.08 6.48
C LEU A 155 7.17 14.58 5.09
N VAL A 156 7.97 15.35 4.35
CA VAL A 156 8.49 14.95 3.03
C VAL A 156 9.39 13.74 3.16
N LEU A 157 10.30 13.72 4.13
CA LEU A 157 11.18 12.59 4.38
C LEU A 157 10.37 11.31 4.67
N ASN A 158 9.39 11.38 5.56
CA ASN A 158 8.53 10.24 5.89
C ASN A 158 7.71 9.78 4.68
N PHE A 159 7.22 10.72 3.86
CA PHE A 159 6.51 10.37 2.63
C PHE A 159 7.41 9.60 1.65
N VAL A 160 8.63 10.05 1.44
CA VAL A 160 9.58 9.38 0.54
C VAL A 160 10.01 8.02 1.10
N LEU A 161 10.39 7.96 2.38
CA LEU A 161 10.79 6.71 3.03
C LEU A 161 9.65 5.68 3.04
N GLY A 162 8.42 6.11 3.30
CA GLY A 162 7.25 5.25 3.24
C GLY A 162 7.01 4.67 1.84
N ALA A 163 7.13 5.49 0.78
CA ALA A 163 7.03 5.02 -0.60
C ALA A 163 8.13 3.99 -0.93
N ILE A 164 9.37 4.23 -0.49
CA ILE A 164 10.48 3.29 -0.64
C ILE A 164 10.15 1.97 0.08
N CYS A 165 9.65 2.03 1.32
CA CYS A 165 9.26 0.84 2.08
C CYS A 165 8.18 0.02 1.36
N VAL A 166 7.15 0.65 0.81
CA VAL A 166 6.11 -0.04 0.01
C VAL A 166 6.74 -0.80 -1.16
N VAL A 167 7.67 -0.17 -1.89
CA VAL A 167 8.36 -0.82 -3.01
C VAL A 167 9.26 -1.97 -2.54
N LEU A 168 9.99 -1.80 -1.43
CA LEU A 168 10.84 -2.85 -0.84
C LEU A 168 10.02 -4.07 -0.39
N VAL A 169 8.87 -3.85 0.25
CA VAL A 169 7.93 -4.93 0.61
C VAL A 169 7.46 -5.66 -0.65
N GLY A 170 7.12 -4.93 -1.70
CA GLY A 170 6.75 -5.51 -2.99
C GLY A 170 7.89 -6.32 -3.63
N LEU A 171 9.12 -5.82 -3.61
CA LEU A 171 10.30 -6.52 -4.11
C LEU A 171 10.55 -7.83 -3.34
N LEU A 172 10.46 -7.78 -2.02
CA LEU A 172 10.62 -8.96 -1.17
C LEU A 172 9.53 -9.99 -1.47
N ALA A 173 8.26 -9.57 -1.50
CA ALA A 173 7.14 -10.46 -1.81
C ALA A 173 7.25 -11.06 -3.22
N ARG A 174 7.71 -10.29 -4.21
CA ARG A 174 7.96 -10.79 -5.57
C ARG A 174 9.06 -11.81 -5.61
N ARG A 175 10.14 -11.63 -4.83
CA ARG A 175 11.28 -12.54 -4.79
C ARG A 175 10.91 -13.90 -4.21
N VAL A 176 10.00 -13.91 -3.23
CA VAL A 176 9.62 -15.15 -2.51
C VAL A 176 8.42 -15.84 -3.19
N TYR A 177 7.52 -15.07 -3.81
CA TYR A 177 6.25 -15.60 -4.34
C TYR A 177 6.05 -15.22 -5.81
N SER A 178 5.28 -14.14 -6.08
CA SER A 178 4.91 -13.70 -7.43
C SER A 178 4.58 -12.22 -7.49
N SER A 179 4.50 -11.65 -8.71
CA SER A 179 4.09 -10.24 -8.90
C SER A 179 2.66 -9.97 -8.43
N THR A 180 1.77 -10.96 -8.44
CA THR A 180 0.40 -10.80 -7.92
C THR A 180 0.39 -10.69 -6.40
N VAL A 181 1.16 -11.54 -5.72
CA VAL A 181 1.32 -11.45 -4.25
C VAL A 181 2.01 -10.15 -3.87
N ALA A 182 3.01 -9.73 -4.63
CA ALA A 182 3.69 -8.45 -4.43
C ALA A 182 2.73 -7.25 -4.47
N ALA A 183 1.82 -7.20 -5.47
CA ALA A 183 0.81 -6.14 -5.55
C ALA A 183 -0.09 -6.10 -4.31
N ARG A 184 -0.56 -7.26 -3.85
CA ARG A 184 -1.40 -7.35 -2.64
C ARG A 184 -0.63 -6.94 -1.38
N ALA A 185 0.62 -7.39 -1.24
CA ALA A 185 1.46 -7.03 -0.10
C ALA A 185 1.72 -5.52 -0.03
N MET A 186 1.99 -4.87 -1.17
CA MET A 186 2.16 -3.42 -1.23
C MET A 186 0.89 -2.66 -0.84
N VAL A 187 -0.29 -3.10 -1.32
CA VAL A 187 -1.57 -2.47 -0.97
C VAL A 187 -1.91 -2.62 0.51
N LEU A 188 -1.64 -3.79 1.10
CA LEU A 188 -1.89 -4.02 2.53
C LEU A 188 -0.92 -3.26 3.45
N PHE A 189 0.29 -3.01 2.98
CA PHE A 189 1.32 -2.28 3.73
C PHE A 189 1.16 -0.75 3.60
N ALA A 190 0.57 -0.26 2.51
CA ALA A 190 0.39 1.16 2.21
C ALA A 190 -0.59 1.87 3.16
#